data_5c9553ab294f3fa1b6b5eae31b8f4a9e
#
_entry.id   5c9553ab294f3fa1b6b5eae31b8f4a9e
#
_cell.length_a   1.000
_cell.length_b   1.000
_cell.length_c   1.000
_cell.angle_alpha   90.00
_cell.angle_beta   90.00
_cell.angle_gamma   90.00
#
_symmetry.space_group_name_H-M   'P 1'
#
loop_
_entity.id
_entity.type
_entity.pdbx_description
1 polymer ?
#
loop_
_entity_poly.entity_id
_entity_poly.type
_entity_poly.pdbx_seq_one_letter_code
_entity_poly.pdbx_strand_id
1 'polypeptide(L)'
;LSGVNFFGLTENDRTFSVAKLFFVYGIGGNLIFPWYVGASCVLYAGPPRQAAAVLKTIETYKPTIFVCVPTVYGAILSLPDFNKRYDIGSLRLCMSAGEPLPSGAWNAWKDASGIEILDTIGCTETYHTFMANRPGEVRPGSSGKPIGGYDVRLVDDEGQDVPTGVIGNLMVRGESTALFYLHQCEKTRHTFRGEWLFT
;
A
#
# COMPACT_ATOMS: atom_id res chain seq x y z
N LEU A 1 -4.05 14.32 0.77
CA LEU A 1 -4.80 14.52 2.04
C LEU A 1 -5.59 13.27 2.43
N SER A 2 -6.33 12.66 1.50
CA SER A 2 -7.13 11.45 1.79
C SER A 2 -6.31 10.29 2.36
N GLY A 3 -5.12 10.02 1.83
CA GLY A 3 -4.25 8.95 2.33
C GLY A 3 -3.79 9.15 3.77
N VAL A 4 -3.43 10.37 4.15
CA VAL A 4 -3.03 10.71 5.53
C VAL A 4 -4.16 10.47 6.51
N ASN A 5 -5.34 11.03 6.21
CA ASN A 5 -6.51 10.89 7.06
C ASN A 5 -7.01 9.44 7.12
N PHE A 6 -6.92 8.72 6.00
CA PHE A 6 -7.36 7.33 5.92
C PHE A 6 -6.53 6.39 6.79
N PHE A 7 -5.20 6.54 6.79
CA PHE A 7 -4.30 5.73 7.60
C PHE A 7 -4.09 6.26 9.02
N GLY A 8 -4.69 7.38 9.37
CA GLY A 8 -4.61 8.00 10.69
C GLY A 8 -3.17 8.32 11.09
N LEU A 9 -2.39 8.91 10.16
CA LEU A 9 -1.04 9.38 10.45
C LEU A 9 -1.09 10.62 11.33
N THR A 10 -0.17 10.67 12.29
CA THR A 10 0.00 11.79 13.21
C THR A 10 1.47 12.20 13.30
N GLU A 11 1.77 13.35 13.87
CA GLU A 11 3.12 13.83 14.12
C GLU A 11 3.97 12.91 15.03
N ASN A 12 3.31 12.04 15.80
CA ASN A 12 3.97 11.07 16.68
C ASN A 12 4.40 9.79 15.95
N ASP A 13 4.03 9.65 14.68
CA ASP A 13 4.37 8.47 13.91
C ASP A 13 5.81 8.51 13.37
N ARG A 14 6.33 7.31 13.14
CA ARG A 14 7.56 7.09 12.41
C ARG A 14 7.29 6.02 11.35
N THR A 15 7.40 6.40 10.09
CA THR A 15 7.20 5.46 8.99
C THR A 15 8.50 4.77 8.61
N PHE A 16 8.39 3.54 8.13
CA PHE A 16 9.48 2.79 7.54
C PHE A 16 8.97 2.07 6.29
N SER A 17 9.61 2.31 5.14
CA SER A 17 9.30 1.64 3.89
C SER A 17 10.49 0.88 3.34
N VAL A 18 10.26 -0.35 2.90
CA VAL A 18 11.24 -1.11 2.08
C VAL A 18 11.18 -0.69 0.61
N ALA A 19 10.03 -0.17 0.16
CA ALA A 19 9.90 0.41 -1.18
C ALA A 19 10.74 1.69 -1.25
N LYS A 20 11.57 1.78 -2.29
CA LYS A 20 12.49 2.89 -2.47
C LYS A 20 11.74 4.17 -2.87
N LEU A 21 12.33 5.34 -2.60
CA LEU A 21 11.72 6.64 -2.85
C LEU A 21 11.51 6.96 -4.35
N PHE A 22 12.07 6.18 -5.27
CA PHE A 22 11.77 6.32 -6.70
C PHE A 22 10.47 5.62 -7.13
N PHE A 23 9.84 4.85 -6.25
CA PHE A 23 8.48 4.36 -6.43
C PHE A 23 7.49 5.28 -5.72
N VAL A 24 6.35 5.56 -6.34
CA VAL A 24 5.29 6.39 -5.72
C VAL A 24 4.81 5.84 -4.38
N TYR A 25 4.76 4.52 -4.24
CA TYR A 25 4.42 3.86 -2.98
C TYR A 25 5.41 4.18 -1.86
N GLY A 26 6.70 4.19 -2.18
CA GLY A 26 7.77 4.56 -1.24
C GLY A 26 7.79 6.05 -0.94
N ILE A 27 7.73 6.91 -1.96
CA ILE A 27 7.77 8.36 -1.73
C ILE A 27 6.52 8.87 -1.02
N GLY A 28 5.33 8.36 -1.36
CA GLY A 28 4.09 8.71 -0.66
C GLY A 28 4.11 8.26 0.79
N GLY A 29 4.25 6.94 1.02
CA GLY A 29 4.12 6.34 2.34
C GLY A 29 5.26 6.63 3.31
N ASN A 30 6.46 6.99 2.80
CA ASN A 30 7.65 7.16 3.65
C ASN A 30 8.34 8.53 3.53
N LEU A 31 7.77 9.48 2.80
CA LEU A 31 8.29 10.85 2.71
C LEU A 31 7.16 11.88 2.78
N ILE A 32 6.28 11.90 1.77
CA ILE A 32 5.30 12.99 1.62
C ILE A 32 4.23 12.91 2.74
N PHE A 33 3.61 11.77 2.95
CA PHE A 33 2.55 11.63 3.94
C PHE A 33 3.03 11.85 5.39
N PRO A 34 4.13 11.22 5.85
CA PRO A 34 4.64 11.50 7.18
C PRO A 34 5.04 12.97 7.35
N TRP A 35 5.74 13.57 6.39
CA TRP A 35 6.14 14.97 6.51
C TRP A 35 4.96 15.94 6.50
N TYR A 36 3.91 15.62 5.78
CA TYR A 36 2.69 16.44 5.77
C TYR A 36 2.08 16.62 7.17
N VAL A 37 2.20 15.62 8.03
CA VAL A 37 1.70 15.67 9.42
C VAL A 37 2.78 15.96 10.45
N GLY A 38 4.03 16.23 10.05
CA GLY A 38 5.14 16.44 10.95
C GLY A 38 5.75 15.17 11.56
N ALA A 39 5.40 14.00 11.00
CA ALA A 39 5.95 12.71 11.40
C ALA A 39 7.38 12.50 10.89
N SER A 40 8.09 11.54 11.47
CA SER A 40 9.43 11.14 11.04
C SER A 40 9.38 9.92 10.10
N CYS A 41 10.46 9.70 9.34
CA CYS A 41 10.60 8.52 8.50
C CYS A 41 11.98 7.88 8.64
N VAL A 42 12.03 6.55 8.47
CA VAL A 42 13.27 5.77 8.43
C VAL A 42 13.65 5.55 6.97
N LEU A 43 14.79 6.08 6.55
CA LEU A 43 15.35 5.84 5.22
C LEU A 43 16.16 4.55 5.22
N TYR A 44 15.88 3.67 4.26
CA TYR A 44 16.48 2.35 4.17
C TYR A 44 17.20 2.14 2.85
N ALA A 45 18.53 2.08 2.91
CA ALA A 45 19.38 1.81 1.75
C ALA A 45 19.56 0.30 1.46
N GLY A 46 19.26 -0.55 2.45
CA GLY A 46 19.46 -1.99 2.36
C GLY A 46 18.57 -2.71 1.32
N PRO A 47 18.87 -3.97 1.00
CA PRO A 47 18.06 -4.75 0.08
C PRO A 47 16.72 -5.13 0.71
N PRO A 48 15.57 -4.93 -0.01
CA PRO A 48 14.24 -5.13 0.57
C PRO A 48 13.95 -6.58 0.96
N ARG A 49 14.54 -7.56 0.27
CA ARG A 49 14.31 -8.99 0.50
C ARG A 49 15.14 -9.62 1.62
N GLN A 50 16.04 -8.88 2.25
CA GLN A 50 16.79 -9.35 3.42
C GLN A 50 15.99 -9.19 4.69
N ALA A 51 15.11 -10.13 4.98
CA ALA A 51 14.15 -10.09 6.08
C ALA A 51 14.82 -9.76 7.44
N ALA A 52 15.98 -10.38 7.73
CA ALA A 52 16.71 -10.11 8.98
C ALA A 52 17.18 -8.65 9.08
N ALA A 53 17.63 -8.04 7.98
CA ALA A 53 18.05 -6.63 7.97
C ALA A 53 16.85 -5.69 8.11
N VAL A 54 15.72 -6.03 7.49
CA VAL A 54 14.45 -5.28 7.65
C VAL A 54 13.98 -5.31 9.10
N LEU A 55 13.94 -6.50 9.72
CA LEU A 55 13.54 -6.68 11.12
C LEU A 55 14.51 -5.96 12.07
N LYS A 56 15.82 -6.03 11.81
CA LYS A 56 16.81 -5.28 12.60
C LYS A 56 16.63 -3.76 12.49
N THR A 57 16.21 -3.27 11.33
CA THR A 57 15.86 -1.86 11.14
C THR A 57 14.63 -1.47 11.97
N ILE A 58 13.59 -2.32 11.97
CA ILE A 58 12.39 -2.10 12.82
C ILE A 58 12.79 -2.07 14.31
N GLU A 59 13.54 -3.06 14.74
CA GLU A 59 14.01 -3.14 16.13
C GLU A 59 14.85 -1.92 16.55
N THR A 60 15.71 -1.44 15.65
CA THR A 60 16.65 -0.35 15.96
C THR A 60 15.97 1.02 15.97
N TYR A 61 15.15 1.31 14.96
CA TYR A 61 14.57 2.65 14.76
C TYR A 61 13.13 2.77 15.26
N LYS A 62 12.52 1.66 15.69
CA LYS A 62 11.18 1.64 16.29
C LYS A 62 10.13 2.41 15.47
N PRO A 63 9.96 2.11 14.16
CA PRO A 63 8.88 2.70 13.39
C PRO A 63 7.52 2.27 13.96
N THR A 64 6.52 3.13 13.80
CA THR A 64 5.13 2.83 14.18
C THR A 64 4.30 2.31 12.99
N ILE A 65 4.74 2.66 11.79
CA ILE A 65 4.08 2.25 10.53
C ILE A 65 5.09 1.59 9.61
N PHE A 66 4.77 0.38 9.15
CA PHE A 66 5.59 -0.39 8.23
C PHE A 66 4.92 -0.49 6.86
N VAL A 67 5.56 0.08 5.84
CA VAL A 67 5.11 0.12 4.44
C VAL A 67 5.90 -0.90 3.65
N CYS A 68 5.25 -1.97 3.20
CA CYS A 68 5.93 -3.13 2.65
C CYS A 68 5.16 -3.74 1.46
N VAL A 69 5.72 -4.78 0.87
CA VAL A 69 5.12 -5.55 -0.22
C VAL A 69 4.95 -7.02 0.20
N PRO A 70 3.99 -7.78 -0.37
CA PRO A 70 3.71 -9.16 0.04
C PRO A 70 4.93 -10.09 0.05
N THR A 71 5.81 -9.97 -0.94
CA THR A 71 7.03 -10.79 -1.02
C THR A 71 7.96 -10.60 0.17
N VAL A 72 8.02 -9.41 0.77
CA VAL A 72 8.86 -9.16 1.96
C VAL A 72 8.19 -9.68 3.22
N TYR A 73 6.86 -9.56 3.36
CA TYR A 73 6.12 -10.22 4.44
C TYR A 73 6.35 -11.73 4.40
N GLY A 74 6.27 -12.35 3.21
CA GLY A 74 6.59 -13.77 3.02
C GLY A 74 8.01 -14.14 3.46
N ALA A 75 9.00 -13.32 3.11
CA ALA A 75 10.38 -13.53 3.54
C ALA A 75 10.56 -13.40 5.06
N ILE A 76 9.88 -12.47 5.71
CA ILE A 76 9.89 -12.34 7.18
C ILE A 76 9.23 -13.56 7.84
N LEU A 77 8.06 -13.97 7.36
CA LEU A 77 7.33 -15.13 7.86
C LEU A 77 8.10 -16.46 7.70
N SER A 78 9.01 -16.52 6.73
CA SER A 78 9.89 -17.70 6.54
C SER A 78 11.02 -17.78 7.57
N LEU A 79 11.26 -16.74 8.37
CA LEU A 79 12.23 -16.79 9.46
C LEU A 79 11.60 -17.39 10.71
N PRO A 80 12.13 -18.52 11.22
CA PRO A 80 11.61 -19.13 12.43
C PRO A 80 11.64 -18.15 13.63
N ASP A 81 10.53 -18.09 14.35
CA ASP A 81 10.38 -17.28 15.57
C ASP A 81 10.82 -15.82 15.43
N PHE A 82 10.61 -15.19 14.25
CA PHE A 82 11.05 -13.81 13.99
C PHE A 82 10.53 -12.82 15.06
N ASN A 83 9.30 -13.02 15.52
CA ASN A 83 8.64 -12.20 16.54
C ASN A 83 9.20 -12.35 17.95
N LYS A 84 9.96 -13.42 18.22
CA LYS A 84 10.69 -13.63 19.49
C LYS A 84 12.15 -13.16 19.38
N ARG A 85 12.69 -13.16 18.17
CA ARG A 85 14.09 -12.81 17.87
C ARG A 85 14.31 -11.34 17.64
N TYR A 86 13.29 -10.63 17.20
CA TYR A 86 13.33 -9.20 16.90
C TYR A 86 12.16 -8.48 17.56
N ASP A 87 12.43 -7.33 18.15
CA ASP A 87 11.40 -6.50 18.74
C ASP A 87 10.70 -5.65 17.66
N ILE A 88 9.50 -6.08 17.31
CA ILE A 88 8.59 -5.38 16.38
C ILE A 88 7.43 -4.68 17.09
N GLY A 89 7.44 -4.62 18.43
CA GLY A 89 6.34 -4.11 19.25
C GLY A 89 6.05 -2.62 19.09
N SER A 90 6.91 -1.87 18.40
CA SER A 90 6.64 -0.46 18.07
C SER A 90 5.62 -0.29 16.95
N LEU A 91 5.40 -1.33 16.12
CA LEU A 91 4.49 -1.26 14.97
C LEU A 91 3.04 -1.22 15.46
N ARG A 92 2.29 -0.22 15.03
CA ARG A 92 0.84 -0.13 15.21
C ARG A 92 0.05 -0.42 13.93
N LEU A 93 0.68 -0.25 12.77
CA LEU A 93 0.07 -0.42 11.45
C LEU A 93 1.07 -0.98 10.45
N CYS A 94 0.62 -1.95 9.68
CA CYS A 94 1.34 -2.49 8.54
C CYS A 94 0.53 -2.25 7.26
N MET A 95 1.22 -1.93 6.18
CA MET A 95 0.61 -1.71 4.86
C MET A 95 1.24 -2.63 3.83
N SER A 96 0.44 -3.10 2.90
CA SER A 96 0.86 -3.90 1.75
C SER A 96 0.30 -3.33 0.46
N ALA A 97 1.10 -3.31 -0.60
CA ALA A 97 0.69 -2.94 -1.95
C ALA A 97 1.65 -3.52 -3.01
N GLY A 98 1.29 -3.32 -4.29
CA GLY A 98 2.10 -3.69 -5.45
C GLY A 98 1.86 -5.11 -5.95
N GLU A 99 1.38 -5.99 -5.10
CA GLU A 99 1.01 -7.37 -5.42
C GLU A 99 -0.22 -7.75 -4.56
N PRO A 100 -1.08 -8.69 -4.98
CA PRO A 100 -2.13 -9.20 -4.10
C PRO A 100 -1.54 -9.87 -2.85
N LEU A 101 -1.99 -9.48 -1.66
CA LEU A 101 -1.56 -10.13 -0.41
C LEU A 101 -2.36 -11.43 -0.21
N PRO A 102 -1.70 -12.61 -0.23
CA PRO A 102 -2.40 -13.87 0.02
C PRO A 102 -2.99 -13.89 1.43
N SER A 103 -4.24 -14.36 1.55
CA SER A 103 -4.93 -14.45 2.84
C SER A 103 -4.17 -15.30 3.87
N GLY A 104 -3.47 -16.35 3.42
CA GLY A 104 -2.61 -17.17 4.28
C GLY A 104 -1.43 -16.37 4.87
N ALA A 105 -0.80 -15.50 4.10
CA ALA A 105 0.27 -14.63 4.59
C ALA A 105 -0.26 -13.57 5.57
N TRP A 106 -1.43 -13.00 5.29
CA TRP A 106 -2.10 -12.08 6.21
C TRP A 106 -2.40 -12.73 7.57
N ASN A 107 -3.02 -13.94 7.56
CA ASN A 107 -3.34 -14.68 8.77
C ASN A 107 -2.08 -15.00 9.57
N ALA A 108 -1.05 -15.57 8.92
CA ALA A 108 0.21 -15.92 9.57
C ALA A 108 0.91 -14.68 10.21
N TRP A 109 0.87 -13.53 9.55
CA TRP A 109 1.38 -12.29 10.12
C TRP A 109 0.56 -11.84 11.33
N LYS A 110 -0.76 -11.85 11.22
CA LYS A 110 -1.67 -11.47 12.32
C LYS A 110 -1.48 -12.37 13.55
N ASP A 111 -1.37 -13.68 13.33
CA ASP A 111 -1.16 -14.65 14.40
C ASP A 111 0.21 -14.45 15.09
N ALA A 112 1.25 -14.15 14.31
CA ALA A 112 2.60 -13.99 14.85
C ALA A 112 2.85 -12.63 15.52
N SER A 113 2.22 -11.56 15.04
CA SER A 113 2.51 -10.18 15.46
C SER A 113 1.37 -9.51 16.22
N GLY A 114 0.14 -9.99 16.08
CA GLY A 114 -1.06 -9.31 16.57
C GLY A 114 -1.48 -8.10 15.74
N ILE A 115 -0.71 -7.71 14.70
CA ILE A 115 -0.90 -6.49 13.93
C ILE A 115 -1.61 -6.81 12.61
N GLU A 116 -2.55 -5.96 12.18
CA GLU A 116 -3.19 -6.09 10.89
C GLU A 116 -2.31 -5.53 9.77
N ILE A 117 -2.36 -6.19 8.60
CA ILE A 117 -1.85 -5.63 7.36
C ILE A 117 -3.03 -5.03 6.59
N LEU A 118 -2.98 -3.74 6.28
CA LEU A 118 -3.90 -3.12 5.36
C LEU A 118 -3.40 -3.34 3.93
N ASP A 119 -3.99 -4.30 3.24
CA ASP A 119 -3.72 -4.49 1.81
C ASP A 119 -4.40 -3.38 1.01
N THR A 120 -3.67 -2.84 0.04
CA THR A 120 -4.07 -1.65 -0.71
C THR A 120 -3.77 -1.82 -2.19
N ILE A 121 -4.53 -1.14 -3.05
CA ILE A 121 -4.24 -1.01 -4.47
C ILE A 121 -4.10 0.45 -4.85
N GLY A 122 -3.11 0.73 -5.67
CA GLY A 122 -2.82 2.04 -6.23
C GLY A 122 -1.95 1.93 -7.47
N CYS A 123 -1.73 3.04 -8.13
CA CYS A 123 -0.83 3.11 -9.28
C CYS A 123 -0.14 4.49 -9.33
N THR A 124 0.88 4.58 -10.17
CA THR A 124 1.64 5.84 -10.34
C THR A 124 0.77 6.95 -10.88
N GLU A 125 -0.17 6.59 -11.75
CA GLU A 125 -1.09 7.51 -12.41
C GLU A 125 -2.10 8.16 -11.46
N THR A 126 -2.37 7.56 -10.30
CA THR A 126 -3.17 8.15 -9.22
C THR A 126 -2.32 8.69 -8.07
N TYR A 127 -1.01 8.75 -8.27
CA TYR A 127 0.02 9.10 -7.30
C TYR A 127 0.27 8.00 -6.26
N HIS A 128 -0.75 7.44 -5.62
CA HIS A 128 -0.61 6.45 -4.55
C HIS A 128 -1.82 5.51 -4.52
N THR A 129 -2.22 5.09 -3.34
CA THR A 129 -3.35 4.19 -3.07
C THR A 129 -4.68 4.90 -3.34
N PHE A 130 -5.59 4.21 -4.03
CA PHE A 130 -6.97 4.65 -4.26
C PHE A 130 -8.02 3.69 -3.66
N MET A 131 -7.62 2.46 -3.31
CA MET A 131 -8.44 1.53 -2.51
C MET A 131 -7.60 0.93 -1.39
N ALA A 132 -8.20 0.69 -0.23
CA ALA A 132 -7.53 0.07 0.90
C ALA A 132 -8.51 -0.62 1.85
N ASN A 133 -8.01 -1.61 2.59
CA ASN A 133 -8.67 -2.11 3.79
C ASN A 133 -8.58 -1.07 4.92
N ARG A 134 -9.56 -1.08 5.82
CA ARG A 134 -9.59 -0.20 7.00
C ARG A 134 -9.17 -0.96 8.25
N PRO A 135 -8.51 -0.31 9.22
CA PRO A 135 -8.23 -0.93 10.51
C PRO A 135 -9.50 -1.49 11.17
N GLY A 136 -9.45 -2.73 11.64
CA GLY A 136 -10.58 -3.42 12.25
C GLY A 136 -11.65 -3.95 11.28
N GLU A 137 -11.56 -3.63 9.98
CA GLU A 137 -12.50 -4.10 8.94
C GLU A 137 -11.77 -4.84 7.80
N VAL A 138 -10.58 -5.36 8.07
CA VAL A 138 -9.76 -6.01 7.04
C VAL A 138 -10.42 -7.31 6.59
N ARG A 139 -10.56 -7.46 5.27
CA ARG A 139 -10.95 -8.71 4.63
C ARG A 139 -9.72 -9.31 3.96
N PRO A 140 -9.11 -10.37 4.52
CA PRO A 140 -7.93 -11.02 3.92
C PRO A 140 -8.18 -11.50 2.49
N GLY A 141 -7.25 -11.17 1.59
CA GLY A 141 -7.38 -11.46 0.16
C GLY A 141 -8.17 -10.43 -0.64
N SER A 142 -8.56 -9.32 -0.02
CA SER A 142 -9.20 -8.18 -0.68
C SER A 142 -8.35 -6.92 -0.53
N SER A 143 -8.27 -6.11 -1.57
CA SER A 143 -7.63 -4.77 -1.53
C SER A 143 -8.53 -3.69 -0.92
N GLY A 144 -9.66 -4.07 -0.33
CA GLY A 144 -10.54 -3.17 0.43
C GLY A 144 -11.54 -2.40 -0.44
N LYS A 145 -11.80 -1.16 -0.04
CA LYS A 145 -12.80 -0.25 -0.63
C LYS A 145 -12.13 1.03 -1.11
N PRO A 146 -12.78 1.81 -2.00
CA PRO A 146 -12.27 3.14 -2.37
C PRO A 146 -12.02 4.01 -1.15
N ILE A 147 -10.90 4.72 -1.15
CA ILE A 147 -10.62 5.74 -0.14
C ILE A 147 -11.26 7.08 -0.57
N GLY A 148 -11.50 7.98 0.39
CA GLY A 148 -12.16 9.25 0.11
C GLY A 148 -11.46 10.06 -0.99
N GLY A 149 -12.23 10.58 -1.95
CA GLY A 149 -11.73 11.33 -3.10
C GLY A 149 -11.49 10.48 -4.35
N TYR A 150 -11.79 9.17 -4.30
CA TYR A 150 -11.73 8.30 -5.47
C TYR A 150 -13.06 7.57 -5.68
N ASP A 151 -13.44 7.47 -6.94
CA ASP A 151 -14.48 6.57 -7.42
C ASP A 151 -13.84 5.42 -8.19
N VAL A 152 -14.44 4.24 -8.09
CA VAL A 152 -14.00 3.06 -8.84
C VAL A 152 -15.19 2.37 -9.51
N ARG A 153 -14.94 1.76 -10.66
CA ARG A 153 -15.88 0.92 -11.39
C ARG A 153 -15.17 -0.35 -11.85
N LEU A 154 -15.91 -1.45 -11.89
CA LEU A 154 -15.50 -2.65 -12.61
C LEU A 154 -16.36 -2.76 -13.86
N VAL A 155 -15.72 -2.79 -15.01
CA VAL A 155 -16.39 -2.77 -16.31
C VAL A 155 -15.93 -3.93 -17.20
N ASP A 156 -16.77 -4.31 -18.15
CA ASP A 156 -16.41 -5.21 -19.24
C ASP A 156 -15.56 -4.48 -20.32
N ASP A 157 -15.27 -5.17 -21.42
CA ASP A 157 -14.47 -4.62 -22.53
C ASP A 157 -15.22 -3.52 -23.30
N GLU A 158 -16.55 -3.48 -23.23
CA GLU A 158 -17.43 -2.47 -23.80
C GLU A 158 -17.63 -1.27 -22.88
N GLY A 159 -17.09 -1.31 -21.64
CA GLY A 159 -17.15 -0.23 -20.65
C GLY A 159 -18.45 -0.20 -19.82
N GLN A 160 -19.24 -1.29 -19.86
CA GLN A 160 -20.45 -1.44 -19.05
C GLN A 160 -20.10 -2.02 -17.66
N ASP A 161 -20.81 -1.58 -16.61
CA ASP A 161 -20.57 -2.10 -15.25
C ASP A 161 -20.88 -3.61 -15.20
N VAL A 162 -19.93 -4.38 -14.62
CA VAL A 162 -20.13 -5.80 -14.39
C VAL A 162 -20.85 -6.06 -13.05
N PRO A 163 -21.68 -7.10 -12.98
CA PRO A 163 -22.34 -7.51 -11.73
C PRO A 163 -21.33 -7.92 -10.65
N THR A 164 -21.75 -7.80 -9.41
CA THR A 164 -20.94 -8.26 -8.25
C THR A 164 -20.59 -9.75 -8.40
N GLY A 165 -19.30 -10.08 -8.22
CA GLY A 165 -18.76 -11.44 -8.36
C GLY A 165 -18.25 -11.75 -9.77
N VAL A 166 -18.43 -10.87 -10.73
CA VAL A 166 -17.87 -10.98 -12.09
C VAL A 166 -16.54 -10.22 -12.15
N ILE A 167 -15.56 -10.84 -12.83
CA ILE A 167 -14.26 -10.19 -13.08
C ILE A 167 -14.44 -9.12 -14.16
N GLY A 168 -13.88 -7.94 -13.93
CA GLY A 168 -13.91 -6.83 -14.88
C GLY A 168 -12.62 -6.01 -14.85
N ASN A 169 -12.52 -5.08 -15.79
CA ASN A 169 -11.46 -4.09 -15.85
C ASN A 169 -11.71 -3.02 -14.80
N LEU A 170 -10.70 -2.72 -14.00
CA LEU A 170 -10.81 -1.71 -12.94
C LEU A 170 -10.59 -0.32 -13.53
N MET A 171 -11.55 0.55 -13.32
CA MET A 171 -11.46 1.99 -13.63
C MET A 171 -11.44 2.79 -12.34
N VAL A 172 -10.62 3.82 -12.31
CA VAL A 172 -10.54 4.74 -11.18
C VAL A 172 -10.57 6.19 -11.67
N ARG A 173 -11.22 7.07 -10.90
CA ARG A 173 -11.08 8.53 -11.06
C ARG A 173 -10.87 9.17 -9.70
N GLY A 174 -10.14 10.29 -9.71
CA GLY A 174 -9.88 11.10 -8.51
C GLY A 174 -9.02 12.28 -8.87
N GLU A 175 -8.99 13.30 -8.02
CA GLU A 175 -8.29 14.56 -8.29
C GLU A 175 -6.77 14.42 -8.50
N SER A 176 -6.15 13.36 -7.99
CA SER A 176 -4.72 13.09 -8.16
C SER A 176 -4.39 12.30 -9.42
N THR A 177 -5.40 11.93 -10.23
CA THR A 177 -5.17 11.20 -11.47
C THR A 177 -4.36 12.05 -12.45
N ALA A 178 -3.30 11.48 -13.00
CA ALA A 178 -2.48 12.14 -14.02
C ALA A 178 -3.31 12.45 -15.27
N LEU A 179 -2.93 13.51 -15.98
CA LEU A 179 -3.69 13.95 -17.16
C LEU A 179 -3.33 13.14 -18.41
N PHE A 180 -2.07 12.75 -18.56
CA PHE A 180 -1.57 12.04 -19.74
C PHE A 180 -0.14 11.52 -19.56
N TYR A 181 0.29 10.65 -20.43
CA TYR A 181 1.70 10.28 -20.58
C TYR A 181 2.39 11.18 -21.58
N LEU A 182 3.46 11.86 -21.14
CA LEU A 182 4.22 12.77 -21.97
C LEU A 182 4.79 12.07 -23.22
N HIS A 183 4.56 12.64 -24.39
CA HIS A 183 4.96 12.09 -25.70
C HIS A 183 4.42 10.69 -26.04
N GLN A 184 3.35 10.23 -25.38
CA GLN A 184 2.74 8.92 -25.60
C GLN A 184 1.23 9.06 -25.84
N CYS A 185 0.84 9.72 -26.93
CA CYS A 185 -0.57 10.03 -27.21
C CYS A 185 -1.46 8.78 -27.34
N GLU A 186 -0.98 7.73 -27.99
CA GLU A 186 -1.73 6.49 -28.15
C GLU A 186 -1.97 5.81 -26.81
N LYS A 187 -0.91 5.61 -26.02
CA LYS A 187 -1.02 5.06 -24.66
C LYS A 187 -1.96 5.90 -23.79
N THR A 188 -1.86 7.22 -23.87
CA THR A 188 -2.74 8.12 -23.13
C THR A 188 -4.21 7.89 -23.49
N ARG A 189 -4.57 7.80 -24.78
CA ARG A 189 -5.94 7.57 -25.22
C ARG A 189 -6.50 6.21 -24.78
N HIS A 190 -5.66 5.19 -24.70
CA HIS A 190 -6.08 3.87 -24.24
C HIS A 190 -6.28 3.83 -22.72
N THR A 191 -5.41 4.52 -21.96
CA THR A 191 -5.41 4.50 -20.51
C THR A 191 -6.36 5.52 -19.88
N PHE A 192 -6.41 6.74 -20.42
CA PHE A 192 -7.26 7.83 -19.89
C PHE A 192 -8.46 8.04 -20.80
N ARG A 193 -9.66 7.73 -20.32
CA ARG A 193 -10.92 7.84 -21.06
C ARG A 193 -11.88 8.78 -20.34
N GLY A 194 -11.90 10.05 -20.75
CA GLY A 194 -12.59 11.12 -20.03
C GLY A 194 -11.92 11.36 -18.68
N GLU A 195 -12.69 11.27 -17.59
CA GLU A 195 -12.20 11.42 -16.21
C GLU A 195 -11.69 10.09 -15.60
N TRP A 196 -11.76 8.99 -16.34
CA TRP A 196 -11.44 7.66 -15.85
C TRP A 196 -10.09 7.17 -16.33
N LEU A 197 -9.33 6.62 -15.40
CA LEU A 197 -8.11 5.86 -15.67
C LEU A 197 -8.47 4.36 -15.70
N PHE A 198 -8.09 3.68 -16.77
CA PHE A 198 -8.07 2.22 -16.86
C PHE A 198 -6.76 1.69 -16.27
N THR A 199 -6.86 0.83 -15.24
CA THR A 199 -5.67 0.28 -14.54
C THR A 199 -5.24 -1.07 -15.11
#